data_a248e59403e80b18849563bc3ff610b4
#
_entry.id   a248e59403e80b18849563bc3ff610b4
#
_cell.length_a   1.000
_cell.length_b   1.000
_cell.length_c   1.000
_cell.angle_alpha   90.00
_cell.angle_beta   90.00
_cell.angle_gamma   90.00
#
_symmetry.space_group_name_H-M   'P 1'
#
loop_
_entity.id
_entity.type
_entity.pdbx_description
1 polymer ?
#
loop_
_entity_poly.entity_id
_entity_poly.type
_entity_poly.pdbx_seq_one_letter_code
_entity_poly.pdbx_strand_id
1 'polypeptide(L)'
;MIGALRSAGPSVLLLACALLLPFTGNDYWAVIATRAAIYWTLVSGLNLAVGFGGQLAIGYVALLTMGAYTSSILVARWDINPFISLMAAGAVGAVSGVVVGLPALRLRTFYFAMTTLGFATIVTQIALAWQSVTGGGIGLPGPTMPAPFDSAWGFYLLALGIATLCTWMTSNIARSRFGRSLVAIRDAKVAAEATGISKPALLITVFLFSGASAAVAGGLFATLQSYITPDAFTFDLSVLFFIAILIGGRGSILGPLLGTILLTVLPEFAAPLVAWSTFLYAALLLVIVLAMPGGIHALLDFRNRKPLESNRAIVPRPGLLTELLDHGNAETSIVLSGVVLSFGGVRAIDGLDLCIQPGQVHGLIGPNGSGKTTTLNVISGFNAPESGDVTLGATSLPRGQPRTRAGLGIARTFQTPRLIGEASVLQNVMIGGTVDGRATFAEALLTLPRHRAEERTATTKAMRALRVVGLETLATVRADRLQHSELRFMEIARSLMLHPRFLLLDEPAAGLSPEEIKRLGQLIVAIARRGTGVLLVEHHADLIFDICDHITVLNLGKELAGGTPARIRAHKEVVSAYLGA
;
A
#
# COMPACT_ATOMS: atom_id res chain seq x y z
N MET A 1 -13.13 22.13 -5.71
CA MET A 1 -13.65 21.92 -7.08
C MET A 1 -12.65 22.30 -8.16
N ILE A 2 -12.01 23.47 -8.14
CA ILE A 2 -11.05 23.91 -9.18
C ILE A 2 -9.79 23.03 -9.25
N GLY A 3 -9.30 22.47 -8.14
CA GLY A 3 -8.15 21.54 -8.11
C GLY A 3 -8.45 20.18 -8.74
N ALA A 4 -9.66 19.67 -8.60
CA ALA A 4 -10.08 18.39 -9.19
C ALA A 4 -10.24 18.48 -10.73
N LEU A 5 -10.69 19.61 -11.25
CA LEU A 5 -10.77 19.88 -12.69
C LEU A 5 -9.38 20.00 -13.34
N ARG A 6 -8.39 20.56 -12.62
CA ARG A 6 -7.01 20.66 -13.13
C ARG A 6 -6.27 19.30 -13.19
N SER A 7 -6.59 18.36 -12.30
CA SER A 7 -6.01 17.00 -12.33
C SER A 7 -6.71 16.07 -13.33
N ALA A 8 -7.96 16.36 -13.70
CA ALA A 8 -8.71 15.58 -14.69
C ALA A 8 -8.44 16.02 -16.15
N GLY A 9 -7.88 17.22 -16.37
CA GLY A 9 -7.67 17.79 -17.70
C GLY A 9 -6.90 16.86 -18.66
N PRO A 10 -5.73 16.33 -18.30
CA PRO A 10 -4.98 15.44 -19.19
C PRO A 10 -5.72 14.14 -19.51
N SER A 11 -6.44 13.57 -18.54
CA SER A 11 -7.23 12.34 -18.74
C SER A 11 -8.40 12.56 -19.67
N VAL A 12 -9.09 13.70 -19.53
CA VAL A 12 -10.23 14.07 -20.39
C VAL A 12 -9.74 14.36 -21.81
N LEU A 13 -8.61 15.04 -21.97
CA LEU A 13 -8.02 15.31 -23.27
C LEU A 13 -7.63 14.02 -24.00
N LEU A 14 -6.95 13.09 -23.31
CA LEU A 14 -6.57 11.80 -23.88
C LEU A 14 -7.78 10.96 -24.28
N LEU A 15 -8.83 10.96 -23.46
CA LEU A 15 -10.08 10.27 -23.80
C LEU A 15 -10.78 10.92 -24.99
N ALA A 16 -10.81 12.26 -25.06
CA ALA A 16 -11.37 12.97 -26.21
C ALA A 16 -10.59 12.66 -27.49
N CYS A 17 -9.26 12.66 -27.46
CA CYS A 17 -8.44 12.24 -28.59
C CYS A 17 -8.74 10.80 -29.02
N ALA A 18 -8.87 9.86 -28.07
CA ALA A 18 -9.22 8.47 -28.34
C ALA A 18 -10.62 8.35 -29.01
N LEU A 19 -11.61 9.12 -28.55
CA LEU A 19 -12.95 9.14 -29.13
C LEU A 19 -13.01 9.77 -30.54
N LEU A 20 -11.99 10.55 -30.92
CA LEU A 20 -11.87 11.15 -32.26
C LEU A 20 -11.18 10.22 -33.28
N LEU A 21 -10.49 9.16 -32.84
CA LEU A 21 -9.82 8.21 -33.75
C LEU A 21 -10.75 7.58 -34.81
N PRO A 22 -12.00 7.21 -34.51
CA PRO A 22 -12.92 6.67 -35.54
C PRO A 22 -13.14 7.56 -36.75
N PHE A 23 -13.00 8.89 -36.58
CA PHE A 23 -13.17 9.84 -37.70
C PHE A 23 -12.00 9.82 -38.70
N THR A 24 -10.90 9.10 -38.42
CA THR A 24 -9.79 8.92 -39.35
C THR A 24 -10.13 7.95 -40.49
N GLY A 25 -11.14 7.08 -40.31
CA GLY A 25 -11.62 6.13 -41.33
C GLY A 25 -10.65 5.03 -41.72
N ASN A 26 -9.56 4.82 -40.98
CA ASN A 26 -8.51 3.83 -41.31
C ASN A 26 -8.60 2.61 -40.38
N ASP A 27 -9.06 1.47 -40.89
CA ASP A 27 -9.25 0.22 -40.13
C ASP A 27 -7.95 -0.34 -39.55
N TYR A 28 -6.81 -0.09 -40.18
CA TYR A 28 -5.51 -0.49 -39.61
C TYR A 28 -5.26 0.16 -38.23
N TRP A 29 -5.50 1.46 -38.13
CA TRP A 29 -5.38 2.18 -36.86
C TRP A 29 -6.46 1.78 -35.87
N ALA A 30 -7.65 1.35 -36.33
CA ALA A 30 -8.67 0.80 -35.46
C ALA A 30 -8.17 -0.47 -34.74
N VAL A 31 -7.52 -1.38 -35.46
CA VAL A 31 -6.96 -2.62 -34.87
C VAL A 31 -5.87 -2.31 -33.85
N ILE A 32 -4.94 -1.38 -34.15
CA ILE A 32 -3.86 -0.97 -33.24
C ILE A 32 -4.44 -0.30 -31.99
N ALA A 33 -5.39 0.61 -32.14
CA ALA A 33 -6.04 1.29 -31.03
C ALA A 33 -6.84 0.32 -30.16
N THR A 34 -7.50 -0.66 -30.76
CA THR A 34 -8.21 -1.73 -30.03
C THR A 34 -7.23 -2.57 -29.23
N ARG A 35 -6.10 -2.96 -29.82
CA ARG A 35 -5.02 -3.70 -29.12
C ARG A 35 -4.50 -2.89 -27.93
N ALA A 36 -4.27 -1.60 -28.10
CA ALA A 36 -3.85 -0.70 -27.03
C ALA A 36 -4.91 -0.62 -25.90
N ALA A 37 -6.19 -0.54 -26.22
CA ALA A 37 -7.27 -0.50 -25.24
C ALA A 37 -7.40 -1.82 -24.46
N ILE A 38 -7.23 -2.96 -25.13
CA ILE A 38 -7.23 -4.30 -24.52
C ILE A 38 -6.06 -4.42 -23.53
N TYR A 39 -4.85 -4.06 -23.96
CA TYR A 39 -3.67 -4.10 -23.10
C TYR A 39 -3.78 -3.09 -21.95
N TRP A 40 -4.32 -1.92 -22.19
CA TRP A 40 -4.60 -0.94 -21.15
C TRP A 40 -5.58 -1.48 -20.08
N THR A 41 -6.60 -2.24 -20.46
CA THR A 41 -7.51 -2.92 -19.51
C THR A 41 -6.74 -3.84 -18.57
N LEU A 42 -5.90 -4.72 -19.11
CA LEU A 42 -5.07 -5.64 -18.32
C LEU A 42 -4.08 -4.87 -17.43
N VAL A 43 -3.33 -3.93 -18.02
CA VAL A 43 -2.25 -3.21 -17.32
C VAL A 43 -2.81 -2.29 -16.24
N SER A 44 -4.03 -1.74 -16.40
CA SER A 44 -4.72 -0.97 -15.34
C SER A 44 -5.02 -1.84 -14.12
N GLY A 45 -5.52 -3.06 -14.30
CA GLY A 45 -5.74 -4.00 -13.21
C GLY A 45 -4.42 -4.46 -12.57
N LEU A 46 -3.44 -4.82 -13.39
CA LEU A 46 -2.11 -5.26 -12.95
C LEU A 46 -1.39 -4.16 -12.15
N ASN A 47 -1.59 -2.89 -12.47
CA ASN A 47 -0.99 -1.76 -11.76
C ASN A 47 -1.41 -1.67 -10.29
N LEU A 48 -2.58 -2.19 -9.89
CA LEU A 48 -2.93 -2.30 -8.46
C LEU A 48 -2.01 -3.28 -7.73
N ALA A 49 -1.69 -4.41 -8.34
CA ALA A 49 -0.81 -5.42 -7.74
C ALA A 49 0.67 -5.00 -7.78
N VAL A 50 1.15 -4.56 -8.95
CA VAL A 50 2.55 -4.22 -9.20
C VAL A 50 2.86 -2.79 -8.73
N GLY A 51 2.10 -1.82 -9.22
CA GLY A 51 2.37 -0.40 -9.00
C GLY A 51 2.08 0.02 -7.56
N PHE A 52 0.86 -0.21 -7.08
CA PHE A 52 0.44 0.17 -5.74
C PHE A 52 0.87 -0.86 -4.70
N GLY A 53 0.71 -2.16 -4.97
CA GLY A 53 1.00 -3.24 -4.02
C GLY A 53 2.46 -3.71 -3.97
N GLY A 54 3.30 -3.28 -4.91
CA GLY A 54 4.73 -3.63 -4.95
C GLY A 54 5.01 -5.12 -5.24
N GLN A 55 4.01 -5.87 -5.75
CA GLN A 55 4.17 -7.30 -6.05
C GLN A 55 4.69 -7.46 -7.47
N LEU A 56 5.85 -8.10 -7.67
CA LEU A 56 6.39 -8.36 -9.01
C LEU A 56 5.66 -9.54 -9.65
N ALA A 57 4.48 -9.29 -10.23
CA ALA A 57 3.69 -10.30 -10.93
C ALA A 57 3.94 -10.17 -12.45
N ILE A 58 4.85 -10.99 -12.98
CA ILE A 58 5.25 -10.91 -14.39
C ILE A 58 4.38 -11.82 -15.26
N GLY A 59 3.89 -12.96 -14.76
CA GLY A 59 3.17 -13.99 -15.54
C GLY A 59 1.69 -13.70 -15.82
N TYR A 60 1.28 -12.45 -16.00
CA TYR A 60 -0.13 -12.08 -16.22
C TYR A 60 -0.69 -12.51 -17.58
N VAL A 61 0.18 -12.91 -18.52
CA VAL A 61 -0.27 -13.55 -19.76
C VAL A 61 -1.09 -14.82 -19.50
N ALA A 62 -0.81 -15.56 -18.41
CA ALA A 62 -1.62 -16.70 -18.01
C ALA A 62 -3.10 -16.35 -17.81
N LEU A 63 -3.37 -15.24 -17.12
CA LEU A 63 -4.74 -14.78 -16.86
C LEU A 63 -5.41 -14.27 -18.15
N LEU A 64 -4.64 -13.62 -19.03
CA LEU A 64 -5.08 -13.27 -20.39
C LEU A 64 -5.47 -14.54 -21.16
N THR A 65 -4.60 -15.56 -21.17
CA THR A 65 -4.82 -16.85 -21.84
C THR A 65 -6.10 -17.54 -21.32
N MET A 66 -6.23 -17.63 -19.99
CA MET A 66 -7.42 -18.23 -19.37
C MET A 66 -8.70 -17.50 -19.77
N GLY A 67 -8.67 -16.17 -19.81
CA GLY A 67 -9.81 -15.36 -20.25
C GLY A 67 -10.14 -15.57 -21.73
N ALA A 68 -9.12 -15.60 -22.61
CA ALA A 68 -9.28 -15.83 -24.03
C ALA A 68 -9.91 -17.19 -24.33
N TYR A 69 -9.33 -18.25 -23.76
CA TYR A 69 -9.87 -19.61 -23.93
C TYR A 69 -11.26 -19.78 -23.30
N THR A 70 -11.52 -19.20 -22.12
CA THR A 70 -12.86 -19.25 -21.52
C THR A 70 -13.90 -18.64 -22.44
N SER A 71 -13.64 -17.45 -22.98
CA SER A 71 -14.58 -16.78 -23.88
C SER A 71 -14.76 -17.56 -25.19
N SER A 72 -13.67 -18.02 -25.81
CA SER A 72 -13.73 -18.79 -27.07
C SER A 72 -14.44 -20.12 -26.90
N ILE A 73 -14.19 -20.88 -25.82
CA ILE A 73 -14.84 -22.17 -25.58
C ILE A 73 -16.34 -21.98 -25.38
N LEU A 74 -16.77 -20.99 -24.60
CA LEU A 74 -18.19 -20.74 -24.31
C LEU A 74 -18.97 -20.36 -25.58
N VAL A 75 -18.36 -19.53 -26.44
CA VAL A 75 -19.02 -19.13 -27.70
C VAL A 75 -18.94 -20.22 -28.74
N ALA A 76 -17.75 -20.80 -29.00
CA ALA A 76 -17.57 -21.75 -30.10
C ALA A 76 -18.25 -23.10 -29.87
N ARG A 77 -18.41 -23.58 -28.61
CA ARG A 77 -18.96 -24.90 -28.32
C ARG A 77 -20.38 -24.87 -27.80
N TRP A 78 -20.75 -23.80 -27.07
CA TRP A 78 -22.04 -23.73 -26.37
C TRP A 78 -22.93 -22.60 -26.91
N ASP A 79 -22.46 -21.87 -27.93
CA ASP A 79 -23.17 -20.76 -28.56
C ASP A 79 -23.68 -19.70 -27.55
N ILE A 80 -22.89 -19.51 -26.49
CA ILE A 80 -23.22 -18.52 -25.45
C ILE A 80 -22.95 -17.12 -25.98
N ASN A 81 -23.86 -16.19 -25.65
CA ASN A 81 -23.69 -14.77 -26.00
C ASN A 81 -22.30 -14.24 -25.61
N PRO A 82 -21.57 -13.55 -26.52
CA PRO A 82 -20.22 -13.04 -26.30
C PRO A 82 -20.07 -12.14 -25.05
N PHE A 83 -21.09 -11.36 -24.70
CA PHE A 83 -21.05 -10.54 -23.49
C PHE A 83 -21.10 -11.39 -22.22
N ILE A 84 -21.89 -12.45 -22.20
CA ILE A 84 -21.93 -13.40 -21.09
C ILE A 84 -20.60 -14.15 -20.99
N SER A 85 -19.98 -14.50 -22.12
CA SER A 85 -18.67 -15.14 -22.14
C SER A 85 -17.56 -14.23 -21.59
N LEU A 86 -17.61 -12.91 -21.85
CA LEU A 86 -16.69 -11.93 -21.23
C LEU A 86 -16.88 -11.85 -19.72
N MET A 87 -18.13 -11.88 -19.23
CA MET A 87 -18.39 -11.90 -17.78
C MET A 87 -17.86 -13.20 -17.14
N ALA A 88 -18.08 -14.34 -17.80
CA ALA A 88 -17.54 -15.64 -17.36
C ALA A 88 -15.99 -15.64 -17.36
N ALA A 89 -15.37 -15.09 -18.40
CA ALA A 89 -13.92 -14.90 -18.45
C ALA A 89 -13.41 -14.06 -17.26
N GLY A 90 -14.10 -12.96 -16.95
CA GLY A 90 -13.82 -12.15 -15.78
C GLY A 90 -13.93 -12.92 -14.46
N ALA A 91 -14.96 -13.77 -14.30
CA ALA A 91 -15.14 -14.61 -13.12
C ALA A 91 -14.02 -15.66 -12.98
N VAL A 92 -13.67 -16.36 -14.07
CA VAL A 92 -12.55 -17.31 -14.11
C VAL A 92 -11.24 -16.59 -13.79
N GLY A 93 -11.02 -15.41 -14.35
CA GLY A 93 -9.85 -14.57 -14.07
C GLY A 93 -9.78 -14.11 -12.61
N ALA A 94 -10.92 -13.78 -12.00
CA ALA A 94 -10.98 -13.42 -10.58
C ALA A 94 -10.51 -14.58 -9.68
N VAL A 95 -11.03 -15.78 -9.92
CA VAL A 95 -10.64 -16.99 -9.16
C VAL A 95 -9.18 -17.33 -9.40
N SER A 96 -8.74 -17.36 -10.65
CA SER A 96 -7.34 -17.66 -11.02
C SER A 96 -6.38 -16.61 -10.49
N GLY A 97 -6.80 -15.34 -10.50
CA GLY A 97 -6.03 -14.24 -9.89
C GLY A 97 -5.80 -14.47 -8.40
N VAL A 98 -6.81 -14.94 -7.66
CA VAL A 98 -6.62 -15.33 -6.24
C VAL A 98 -5.62 -16.48 -6.12
N VAL A 99 -5.73 -17.52 -6.96
CA VAL A 99 -4.79 -18.66 -6.95
C VAL A 99 -3.36 -18.19 -7.18
N VAL A 100 -3.14 -17.33 -8.18
CA VAL A 100 -1.84 -16.70 -8.48
C VAL A 100 -1.37 -15.81 -7.32
N GLY A 101 -2.29 -15.14 -6.63
CA GLY A 101 -1.99 -14.24 -5.51
C GLY A 101 -1.61 -14.94 -4.20
N LEU A 102 -2.04 -16.19 -3.98
CA LEU A 102 -1.76 -16.93 -2.74
C LEU A 102 -0.25 -17.04 -2.41
N PRO A 103 0.64 -17.36 -3.36
CA PRO A 103 2.08 -17.39 -3.11
C PRO A 103 2.66 -16.03 -2.68
N ALA A 104 2.07 -14.89 -3.11
CA ALA A 104 2.50 -13.54 -2.71
C ALA A 104 2.38 -13.28 -1.20
N LEU A 105 1.56 -14.06 -0.49
CA LEU A 105 1.39 -13.95 0.95
C LEU A 105 2.62 -14.44 1.72
N ARG A 106 3.35 -15.43 1.17
CA ARG A 106 4.47 -16.12 1.84
C ARG A 106 5.81 -15.85 1.19
N LEU A 107 5.84 -15.68 -0.14
CA LEU A 107 7.08 -15.52 -0.87
C LEU A 107 7.60 -14.06 -0.83
N ARG A 108 8.92 -13.92 -0.91
CA ARG A 108 9.55 -12.63 -1.19
C ARG A 108 9.30 -12.24 -2.64
N THR A 109 9.31 -10.95 -2.92
CA THR A 109 8.93 -10.36 -4.20
C THR A 109 9.57 -11.03 -5.43
N PHE A 110 10.87 -11.37 -5.38
CA PHE A 110 11.58 -12.03 -6.48
C PHE A 110 11.08 -13.46 -6.72
N TYR A 111 10.92 -14.26 -5.66
CA TYR A 111 10.41 -15.64 -5.79
C TYR A 111 8.96 -15.66 -6.28
N PHE A 112 8.17 -14.65 -5.91
CA PHE A 112 6.82 -14.50 -6.43
C PHE A 112 6.81 -14.23 -7.94
N ALA A 113 7.73 -13.40 -8.46
CA ALA A 113 7.89 -13.17 -9.89
C ALA A 113 8.16 -14.49 -10.66
N MET A 114 9.09 -15.31 -10.15
CA MET A 114 9.40 -16.63 -10.75
C MET A 114 8.19 -17.58 -10.68
N THR A 115 7.44 -17.58 -9.59
CA THR A 115 6.24 -18.42 -9.45
C THR A 115 5.17 -18.01 -10.46
N THR A 116 4.96 -16.71 -10.70
CA THR A 116 3.98 -16.23 -11.69
C THR A 116 4.39 -16.57 -13.13
N LEU A 117 5.69 -16.54 -13.43
CA LEU A 117 6.22 -16.99 -14.73
C LEU A 117 6.03 -18.49 -14.92
N GLY A 118 6.34 -19.29 -13.90
CA GLY A 118 6.08 -20.74 -13.95
C GLY A 118 4.60 -21.04 -14.16
N PHE A 119 3.70 -20.30 -13.48
CA PHE A 119 2.26 -20.43 -13.70
C PHE A 119 1.87 -20.10 -15.15
N ALA A 120 2.44 -19.05 -15.75
CA ALA A 120 2.18 -18.71 -17.15
C ALA A 120 2.61 -19.84 -18.08
N THR A 121 3.79 -20.40 -17.90
CA THR A 121 4.26 -21.56 -18.68
C THR A 121 3.33 -22.76 -18.52
N ILE A 122 2.91 -23.08 -17.29
CA ILE A 122 1.97 -24.20 -17.02
C ILE A 122 0.66 -24.01 -17.77
N VAL A 123 0.05 -22.82 -17.71
CA VAL A 123 -1.23 -22.51 -18.38
C VAL A 123 -1.08 -22.67 -19.90
N THR A 124 0.01 -22.16 -20.50
CA THR A 124 0.27 -22.31 -21.94
C THR A 124 0.47 -23.79 -22.33
N GLN A 125 1.21 -24.56 -21.52
CA GLN A 125 1.41 -26.00 -21.78
C GLN A 125 0.12 -26.81 -21.62
N ILE A 126 -0.73 -26.47 -20.64
CA ILE A 126 -2.06 -27.07 -20.50
C ILE A 126 -2.91 -26.74 -21.74
N ALA A 127 -2.90 -25.48 -22.20
CA ALA A 127 -3.62 -25.09 -23.40
C ALA A 127 -3.16 -25.85 -24.64
N LEU A 128 -1.87 -26.14 -24.77
CA LEU A 128 -1.30 -26.94 -25.85
C LEU A 128 -1.68 -28.43 -25.74
N ALA A 129 -1.58 -29.01 -24.55
CA ALA A 129 -1.76 -30.44 -24.32
C ALA A 129 -3.26 -30.87 -24.34
N TRP A 130 -4.16 -30.00 -23.91
CA TRP A 130 -5.59 -30.34 -23.76
C TRP A 130 -6.38 -30.18 -25.06
N GLN A 131 -5.97 -30.90 -26.11
CA GLN A 131 -6.53 -30.78 -27.46
C GLN A 131 -8.08 -30.91 -27.52
N SER A 132 -8.66 -31.78 -26.69
CA SER A 132 -10.11 -31.96 -26.66
C SER A 132 -10.91 -30.74 -26.19
N VAL A 133 -10.31 -29.80 -25.42
CA VAL A 133 -10.97 -28.61 -24.89
C VAL A 133 -10.51 -27.35 -25.60
N THR A 134 -9.21 -27.16 -25.76
CA THR A 134 -8.57 -25.94 -26.28
C THR A 134 -8.27 -25.98 -27.77
N GLY A 135 -8.43 -27.14 -28.43
CA GLY A 135 -7.96 -27.36 -29.79
C GLY A 135 -6.43 -27.59 -29.90
N GLY A 136 -5.71 -27.53 -28.76
CA GLY A 136 -4.25 -27.73 -28.75
C GLY A 136 -3.51 -26.75 -29.65
N GLY A 137 -2.54 -27.23 -30.44
CA GLY A 137 -1.79 -26.42 -31.39
C GLY A 137 -2.62 -25.85 -32.56
N ILE A 138 -3.77 -26.46 -32.87
CA ILE A 138 -4.69 -25.94 -33.90
C ILE A 138 -5.38 -24.67 -33.36
N GLY A 139 -5.81 -24.66 -32.10
CA GLY A 139 -6.48 -23.54 -31.46
C GLY A 139 -8.00 -23.52 -31.62
N LEU A 140 -8.62 -22.39 -31.35
CA LEU A 140 -10.07 -22.17 -31.40
C LEU A 140 -10.41 -20.84 -32.08
N PRO A 141 -11.60 -20.76 -32.75
CA PRO A 141 -12.10 -19.48 -33.22
C PRO A 141 -12.41 -18.54 -32.07
N GLY A 142 -12.07 -17.27 -32.25
CA GLY A 142 -12.43 -16.21 -31.33
C GLY A 142 -13.93 -15.88 -31.40
N PRO A 143 -14.50 -15.30 -30.32
CA PRO A 143 -15.87 -14.83 -30.32
C PRO A 143 -16.09 -13.73 -31.37
N THR A 144 -17.24 -13.71 -32.03
CA THR A 144 -17.70 -12.61 -32.88
C THR A 144 -18.69 -11.77 -32.09
N MET A 145 -18.47 -10.44 -32.05
CA MET A 145 -19.38 -9.55 -31.36
C MET A 145 -20.63 -9.27 -32.22
N PRO A 146 -21.82 -9.15 -31.60
CA PRO A 146 -23.03 -8.77 -32.33
C PRO A 146 -23.01 -7.25 -32.67
N ALA A 147 -23.80 -6.85 -33.68
CA ALA A 147 -23.99 -5.44 -34.00
C ALA A 147 -24.45 -4.66 -32.76
N PRO A 148 -23.95 -3.42 -32.57
CA PRO A 148 -23.11 -2.61 -33.48
C PRO A 148 -21.59 -2.80 -33.28
N PHE A 149 -21.16 -3.80 -32.51
CA PHE A 149 -19.76 -4.06 -32.16
C PHE A 149 -19.05 -5.07 -33.08
N ASP A 150 -19.66 -5.41 -34.19
CA ASP A 150 -19.12 -6.28 -35.24
C ASP A 150 -18.15 -5.56 -36.18
N SER A 151 -18.24 -4.21 -36.27
CA SER A 151 -17.33 -3.40 -37.04
C SER A 151 -16.02 -3.09 -36.28
N ALA A 152 -14.92 -2.84 -37.00
CA ALA A 152 -13.62 -2.51 -36.42
C ALA A 152 -13.70 -1.35 -35.40
N TRP A 153 -14.41 -0.29 -35.76
CA TRP A 153 -14.60 0.88 -34.90
C TRP A 153 -15.62 0.64 -33.76
N GLY A 154 -16.67 -0.14 -34.01
CA GLY A 154 -17.63 -0.54 -32.98
C GLY A 154 -16.93 -1.36 -31.89
N PHE A 155 -16.10 -2.32 -32.28
CA PHE A 155 -15.33 -3.12 -31.34
C PHE A 155 -14.27 -2.29 -30.59
N TYR A 156 -13.61 -1.34 -31.27
CA TYR A 156 -12.74 -0.38 -30.62
C TYR A 156 -13.44 0.41 -29.52
N LEU A 157 -14.62 0.94 -29.77
CA LEU A 157 -15.39 1.70 -28.78
C LEU A 157 -15.79 0.85 -27.58
N LEU A 158 -16.14 -0.42 -27.81
CA LEU A 158 -16.40 -1.39 -26.72
C LEU A 158 -15.15 -1.59 -25.86
N ALA A 159 -14.00 -1.89 -26.50
CA ALA A 159 -12.72 -2.09 -25.79
C ALA A 159 -12.29 -0.84 -25.02
N LEU A 160 -12.44 0.35 -25.62
CA LEU A 160 -12.16 1.64 -24.99
C LEU A 160 -13.07 1.90 -23.79
N GLY A 161 -14.36 1.56 -23.88
CA GLY A 161 -15.33 1.66 -22.80
C GLY A 161 -14.95 0.77 -21.62
N ILE A 162 -14.58 -0.49 -21.87
CA ILE A 162 -14.14 -1.44 -20.84
C ILE A 162 -12.83 -0.98 -20.20
N ALA A 163 -11.84 -0.50 -20.98
CA ALA A 163 -10.57 0.02 -20.48
C ALA A 163 -10.78 1.26 -19.59
N THR A 164 -11.65 2.17 -20.02
CA THR A 164 -12.01 3.37 -19.24
C THR A 164 -12.70 3.00 -17.93
N LEU A 165 -13.65 2.05 -17.97
CA LEU A 165 -14.34 1.52 -16.78
C LEU A 165 -13.34 0.87 -15.81
N CYS A 166 -12.44 0.03 -16.30
CA CYS A 166 -11.41 -0.61 -15.50
C CYS A 166 -10.49 0.44 -14.85
N THR A 167 -10.06 1.45 -15.60
CA THR A 167 -9.23 2.55 -15.08
C THR A 167 -9.97 3.40 -14.06
N TRP A 168 -11.26 3.66 -14.26
CA TRP A 168 -12.10 4.35 -13.28
C TRP A 168 -12.19 3.55 -11.97
N MET A 169 -12.44 2.24 -12.05
CA MET A 169 -12.45 1.35 -10.89
C MET A 169 -11.09 1.32 -10.18
N THR A 170 -10.00 1.20 -10.92
CA THR A 170 -8.63 1.26 -10.40
C THR A 170 -8.35 2.59 -9.69
N SER A 171 -8.78 3.71 -10.27
CA SER A 171 -8.67 5.05 -9.68
C SER A 171 -9.44 5.17 -8.36
N ASN A 172 -10.64 4.59 -8.29
CA ASN A 172 -11.45 4.60 -7.08
C ASN A 172 -10.74 3.84 -5.94
N ILE A 173 -10.20 2.65 -6.24
CA ILE A 173 -9.43 1.88 -5.27
C ILE A 173 -8.14 2.62 -4.86
N ALA A 174 -7.38 3.17 -5.81
CA ALA A 174 -6.14 3.88 -5.55
C ALA A 174 -6.33 5.07 -4.60
N ARG A 175 -7.45 5.79 -4.72
CA ARG A 175 -7.81 6.95 -3.88
C ARG A 175 -8.47 6.58 -2.55
N SER A 176 -8.86 5.33 -2.37
CA SER A 176 -9.51 4.80 -1.17
C SER A 176 -8.50 4.41 -0.07
N ARG A 177 -9.02 4.02 1.09
CA ARG A 177 -8.22 3.40 2.15
C ARG A 177 -7.45 2.17 1.68
N PHE A 178 -8.00 1.39 0.74
CA PHE A 178 -7.35 0.19 0.18
C PHE A 178 -6.09 0.56 -0.61
N GLY A 179 -6.14 1.59 -1.43
CA GLY A 179 -4.98 2.10 -2.16
C GLY A 179 -3.89 2.64 -1.22
N ARG A 180 -4.27 3.44 -0.22
CA ARG A 180 -3.33 3.91 0.81
C ARG A 180 -2.69 2.74 1.57
N SER A 181 -3.47 1.71 1.92
CA SER A 181 -2.97 0.50 2.58
C SER A 181 -2.02 -0.31 1.70
N LEU A 182 -2.27 -0.39 0.39
CA LEU A 182 -1.37 -1.06 -0.57
C LEU A 182 -0.01 -0.37 -0.61
N VAL A 183 -0.01 0.96 -0.77
CA VAL A 183 1.23 1.74 -0.79
C VAL A 183 1.94 1.66 0.57
N ALA A 184 1.20 1.65 1.69
CA ALA A 184 1.78 1.45 3.01
C ALA A 184 2.48 0.08 3.15
N ILE A 185 1.88 -1.00 2.64
CA ILE A 185 2.51 -2.34 2.63
C ILE A 185 3.75 -2.36 1.73
N ARG A 186 3.73 -1.65 0.60
CA ARG A 186 4.84 -1.56 -0.34
C ARG A 186 6.05 -0.82 0.26
N ASP A 187 5.81 0.37 0.83
CA ASP A 187 6.88 1.32 1.20
C ASP A 187 7.23 1.27 2.70
N ALA A 188 6.26 0.97 3.56
CA ALA A 188 6.40 1.02 5.02
C ALA A 188 5.68 -0.15 5.70
N LYS A 189 6.03 -1.40 5.35
CA LYS A 189 5.37 -2.62 5.82
C LYS A 189 5.18 -2.67 7.34
N VAL A 190 6.22 -2.33 8.11
CA VAL A 190 6.16 -2.36 9.59
C VAL A 190 5.13 -1.35 10.13
N ALA A 191 5.09 -0.13 9.56
CA ALA A 191 4.09 0.87 9.92
C ALA A 191 2.67 0.42 9.54
N ALA A 192 2.50 -0.22 8.38
CA ALA A 192 1.21 -0.77 7.95
C ALA A 192 0.70 -1.85 8.93
N GLU A 193 1.57 -2.74 9.39
CA GLU A 193 1.22 -3.76 10.38
C GLU A 193 0.87 -3.14 11.74
N ALA A 194 1.61 -2.09 12.16
CA ALA A 194 1.35 -1.34 13.40
C ALA A 194 0.02 -0.56 13.38
N THR A 195 -0.50 -0.24 12.20
CA THR A 195 -1.80 0.42 12.02
C THR A 195 -2.94 -0.56 11.75
N GLY A 196 -2.71 -1.86 11.94
CA GLY A 196 -3.75 -2.89 11.85
C GLY A 196 -4.11 -3.34 10.42
N ILE A 197 -3.34 -2.97 9.40
CA ILE A 197 -3.59 -3.35 8.00
C ILE A 197 -3.35 -4.85 7.82
N SER A 198 -4.32 -5.53 7.17
CA SER A 198 -4.21 -6.95 6.81
C SER A 198 -3.62 -7.13 5.43
N LYS A 199 -2.34 -7.43 5.33
CA LYS A 199 -1.69 -7.74 4.06
C LYS A 199 -2.40 -8.88 3.28
N PRO A 200 -2.74 -10.05 3.89
CA PRO A 200 -3.38 -11.14 3.17
C PRO A 200 -4.72 -10.74 2.54
N ALA A 201 -5.63 -10.18 3.34
CA ALA A 201 -6.96 -9.80 2.84
C ALA A 201 -6.87 -8.78 1.71
N LEU A 202 -5.96 -7.81 1.83
CA LEU A 202 -5.77 -6.76 0.83
C LEU A 202 -5.20 -7.31 -0.48
N LEU A 203 -4.18 -8.16 -0.42
CA LEU A 203 -3.59 -8.75 -1.63
C LEU A 203 -4.57 -9.67 -2.34
N ILE A 204 -5.33 -10.52 -1.61
CA ILE A 204 -6.34 -11.38 -2.22
C ILE A 204 -7.38 -10.56 -3.01
N THR A 205 -7.90 -9.48 -2.43
CA THR A 205 -8.89 -8.63 -3.13
C THR A 205 -8.31 -7.92 -4.36
N VAL A 206 -7.03 -7.53 -4.30
CA VAL A 206 -6.33 -6.92 -5.43
C VAL A 206 -6.10 -7.93 -6.56
N PHE A 207 -5.64 -9.14 -6.23
CA PHE A 207 -5.44 -10.20 -7.23
C PHE A 207 -6.74 -10.69 -7.84
N LEU A 208 -7.84 -10.70 -7.08
CA LEU A 208 -9.18 -10.97 -7.60
C LEU A 208 -9.57 -9.96 -8.68
N PHE A 209 -9.45 -8.65 -8.39
CA PHE A 209 -9.80 -7.60 -9.35
C PHE A 209 -8.85 -7.58 -10.55
N SER A 210 -7.53 -7.65 -10.31
CA SER A 210 -6.54 -7.61 -11.39
C SER A 210 -6.59 -8.85 -12.29
N GLY A 211 -6.93 -10.01 -11.71
CA GLY A 211 -7.17 -11.23 -12.47
C GLY A 211 -8.42 -11.15 -13.33
N ALA A 212 -9.51 -10.59 -12.78
CA ALA A 212 -10.74 -10.36 -13.55
C ALA A 212 -10.50 -9.43 -14.75
N SER A 213 -9.81 -8.29 -14.54
CA SER A 213 -9.50 -7.36 -15.62
C SER A 213 -8.58 -7.96 -16.69
N ALA A 214 -7.59 -8.78 -16.27
CA ALA A 214 -6.71 -9.47 -17.21
C ALA A 214 -7.45 -10.50 -18.07
N ALA A 215 -8.38 -11.25 -17.49
CA ALA A 215 -9.14 -12.24 -18.22
C ALA A 215 -10.23 -11.63 -19.12
N VAL A 216 -10.86 -10.53 -18.70
CA VAL A 216 -11.75 -9.74 -19.61
C VAL A 216 -10.96 -9.22 -20.81
N ALA A 217 -9.75 -8.69 -20.58
CA ALA A 217 -8.85 -8.32 -21.68
C ALA A 217 -8.50 -9.52 -22.57
N GLY A 218 -8.37 -10.72 -22.00
CA GLY A 218 -8.16 -11.97 -22.73
C GLY A 218 -9.31 -12.31 -23.66
N GLY A 219 -10.55 -12.23 -23.18
CA GLY A 219 -11.75 -12.44 -24.02
C GLY A 219 -11.84 -11.43 -25.16
N LEU A 220 -11.57 -10.15 -24.92
CA LEU A 220 -11.48 -9.11 -25.96
C LEU A 220 -10.33 -9.39 -26.93
N PHE A 221 -9.18 -9.88 -26.44
CA PHE A 221 -8.04 -10.24 -27.28
C PHE A 221 -8.39 -11.40 -28.22
N ALA A 222 -9.12 -12.41 -27.73
CA ALA A 222 -9.60 -13.52 -28.57
C ALA A 222 -10.53 -13.03 -29.69
N THR A 223 -11.41 -12.08 -29.41
CA THR A 223 -12.25 -11.43 -30.44
C THR A 223 -11.42 -10.67 -31.47
N LEU A 224 -10.40 -9.90 -31.04
CA LEU A 224 -9.54 -9.14 -31.93
C LEU A 224 -8.74 -10.03 -32.87
N GLN A 225 -8.23 -11.17 -32.37
CA GLN A 225 -7.42 -12.11 -33.15
C GLN A 225 -8.26 -13.00 -34.07
N SER A 226 -9.58 -13.05 -33.89
CA SER A 226 -10.53 -13.92 -34.62
C SER A 226 -10.22 -15.41 -34.51
N TYR A 227 -8.99 -15.80 -34.16
CA TYR A 227 -8.52 -17.16 -33.93
C TYR A 227 -7.41 -17.18 -32.90
N ILE A 228 -7.49 -18.04 -31.90
CA ILE A 228 -6.49 -18.11 -30.84
C ILE A 228 -5.75 -19.46 -30.85
N THR A 229 -4.42 -19.36 -30.74
CA THR A 229 -3.53 -20.51 -30.53
C THR A 229 -2.70 -20.28 -29.25
N PRO A 230 -2.18 -21.34 -28.61
CA PRO A 230 -1.32 -21.17 -27.44
C PRO A 230 -0.09 -20.28 -27.70
N ASP A 231 0.42 -20.28 -28.92
CA ASP A 231 1.60 -19.49 -29.33
C ASP A 231 1.34 -17.98 -29.39
N ALA A 232 0.09 -17.54 -29.39
CA ALA A 232 -0.27 -16.12 -29.29
C ALA A 232 0.05 -15.52 -27.89
N PHE A 233 0.23 -16.37 -26.87
CA PHE A 233 0.42 -15.98 -25.48
C PHE A 233 1.87 -16.19 -25.03
N THR A 234 2.77 -15.39 -25.61
CA THR A 234 4.22 -15.51 -25.42
C THR A 234 4.69 -14.96 -24.07
N PHE A 235 5.87 -15.39 -23.66
CA PHE A 235 6.59 -14.79 -22.53
C PHE A 235 6.85 -13.29 -22.76
N ASP A 236 7.19 -12.89 -23.98
CA ASP A 236 7.47 -11.49 -24.32
C ASP A 236 6.25 -10.58 -24.05
N LEU A 237 5.05 -11.09 -24.29
CA LEU A 237 3.82 -10.36 -23.98
C LEU A 237 3.65 -10.12 -22.47
N SER A 238 4.04 -11.09 -21.63
CA SER A 238 4.08 -10.93 -20.17
C SER A 238 5.04 -9.82 -19.74
N VAL A 239 6.23 -9.82 -20.30
CA VAL A 239 7.27 -8.82 -20.04
C VAL A 239 6.80 -7.44 -20.50
N LEU A 240 6.15 -7.37 -21.67
CA LEU A 240 5.59 -6.13 -22.21
C LEU A 240 4.59 -5.48 -21.24
N PHE A 241 3.66 -6.23 -20.66
CA PHE A 241 2.70 -5.69 -19.68
C PHE A 241 3.39 -5.14 -18.44
N PHE A 242 4.42 -5.83 -17.96
CA PHE A 242 5.20 -5.36 -16.82
C PHE A 242 5.99 -4.07 -17.15
N ILE A 243 6.63 -4.04 -18.31
CA ILE A 243 7.36 -2.86 -18.79
C ILE A 243 6.42 -1.67 -19.01
N ALA A 244 5.18 -1.89 -19.48
CA ALA A 244 4.17 -0.84 -19.64
C ALA A 244 3.92 -0.08 -18.33
N ILE A 245 3.88 -0.79 -17.20
CA ILE A 245 3.72 -0.17 -15.87
C ILE A 245 4.96 0.65 -15.49
N LEU A 246 6.15 0.12 -15.74
CA LEU A 246 7.40 0.80 -15.38
C LEU A 246 7.58 2.09 -16.17
N ILE A 247 7.43 2.00 -17.50
CA ILE A 247 7.57 3.14 -18.40
C ILE A 247 6.48 4.17 -18.19
N GLY A 248 5.23 3.72 -18.04
CA GLY A 248 4.10 4.61 -17.80
C GLY A 248 4.18 5.37 -16.48
N GLY A 249 4.81 4.75 -15.48
CA GLY A 249 4.93 5.26 -14.11
C GLY A 249 4.19 4.38 -13.11
N ARG A 250 4.97 3.65 -12.32
CA ARG A 250 4.49 2.72 -11.32
C ARG A 250 3.60 3.39 -10.27
N GLY A 251 2.39 2.88 -10.05
CA GLY A 251 1.45 3.43 -9.07
C GLY A 251 0.73 4.71 -9.53
N SER A 252 0.89 5.13 -10.79
CA SER A 252 0.09 6.21 -11.36
C SER A 252 -1.17 5.67 -12.04
N ILE A 253 -2.25 6.47 -12.08
CA ILE A 253 -3.51 6.07 -12.73
C ILE A 253 -3.40 6.15 -14.25
N LEU A 254 -2.68 7.14 -14.77
CA LEU A 254 -2.46 7.34 -16.21
C LEU A 254 -1.29 6.53 -16.77
N GLY A 255 -0.40 6.03 -15.90
CA GLY A 255 0.75 5.24 -16.31
C GLY A 255 0.41 4.06 -17.21
N PRO A 256 -0.56 3.19 -16.86
CA PRO A 256 -0.99 2.09 -17.71
C PRO A 256 -1.38 2.52 -19.13
N LEU A 257 -2.12 3.60 -19.26
CA LEU A 257 -2.51 4.15 -20.56
C LEU A 257 -1.29 4.62 -21.36
N LEU A 258 -0.42 5.43 -20.75
CA LEU A 258 0.76 5.98 -21.44
C LEU A 258 1.76 4.87 -21.83
N GLY A 259 1.98 3.91 -20.94
CA GLY A 259 2.85 2.78 -21.19
C GLY A 259 2.32 1.87 -22.31
N THR A 260 1.03 1.54 -22.29
CA THR A 260 0.43 0.69 -23.33
C THR A 260 0.36 1.36 -24.69
N ILE A 261 0.01 2.65 -24.76
CA ILE A 261 0.05 3.40 -26.02
C ILE A 261 1.47 3.38 -26.59
N LEU A 262 2.48 3.73 -25.79
CA LEU A 262 3.86 3.74 -26.25
C LEU A 262 4.27 2.37 -26.79
N LEU A 263 4.04 1.29 -26.02
CA LEU A 263 4.49 -0.06 -26.40
C LEU A 263 3.70 -0.67 -27.55
N THR A 264 2.47 -0.19 -27.81
CA THR A 264 1.65 -0.68 -28.92
C THR A 264 1.89 0.10 -30.21
N VAL A 265 2.11 1.41 -30.10
CA VAL A 265 2.25 2.28 -31.28
C VAL A 265 3.70 2.36 -31.76
N LEU A 266 4.67 2.28 -30.83
CA LEU A 266 6.10 2.40 -31.18
C LEU A 266 6.59 1.36 -32.19
N PRO A 267 6.23 0.05 -32.10
CA PRO A 267 6.63 -0.93 -33.09
C PRO A 267 6.14 -0.60 -34.51
N GLU A 268 4.98 0.02 -34.63
CA GLU A 268 4.40 0.41 -35.94
C GLU A 268 5.24 1.49 -36.62
N PHE A 269 5.79 2.43 -35.86
CA PHE A 269 6.72 3.44 -36.40
C PHE A 269 8.11 2.85 -36.70
N ALA A 270 8.51 1.81 -35.99
CA ALA A 270 9.77 1.11 -36.24
C ALA A 270 9.69 0.10 -37.41
N ALA A 271 8.48 -0.28 -37.82
CA ALA A 271 8.23 -1.26 -38.89
C ALA A 271 8.97 -1.00 -40.21
N PRO A 272 9.14 0.26 -40.69
CA PRO A 272 9.91 0.53 -41.89
C PRO A 272 11.40 0.13 -41.78
N LEU A 273 11.94 0.01 -40.57
CA LEU A 273 13.32 -0.37 -40.25
C LEU A 273 13.40 -1.83 -39.84
N VAL A 274 12.78 -2.75 -40.58
CA VAL A 274 12.57 -4.18 -40.23
C VAL A 274 13.81 -4.86 -39.63
N ALA A 275 14.98 -4.66 -40.19
CA ALA A 275 16.23 -5.26 -39.71
C ALA A 275 16.68 -4.72 -38.32
N TRP A 276 16.31 -3.50 -37.95
CA TRP A 276 16.76 -2.81 -36.76
C TRP A 276 15.63 -2.60 -35.74
N SER A 277 14.37 -2.92 -36.08
CA SER A 277 13.21 -2.61 -35.28
C SER A 277 13.28 -3.15 -33.84
N THR A 278 13.70 -4.41 -33.69
CA THR A 278 13.82 -5.04 -32.35
C THR A 278 14.94 -4.39 -31.53
N PHE A 279 16.09 -4.08 -32.17
CA PHE A 279 17.20 -3.39 -31.50
C PHE A 279 16.81 -1.97 -31.07
N LEU A 280 16.21 -1.19 -31.96
CA LEU A 280 15.78 0.18 -31.68
C LEU A 280 14.71 0.21 -30.57
N TYR A 281 13.77 -0.72 -30.61
CA TYR A 281 12.76 -0.90 -29.57
C TYR A 281 13.40 -1.18 -28.20
N ALA A 282 14.29 -2.17 -28.13
CA ALA A 282 14.97 -2.52 -26.88
C ALA A 282 15.87 -1.38 -26.37
N ALA A 283 16.61 -0.71 -27.28
CA ALA A 283 17.45 0.42 -26.93
C ALA A 283 16.64 1.61 -26.40
N LEU A 284 15.52 1.93 -27.05
CA LEU A 284 14.63 3.01 -26.60
C LEU A 284 14.00 2.69 -25.24
N LEU A 285 13.55 1.44 -25.02
CA LEU A 285 13.06 1.00 -23.71
C LEU A 285 14.11 1.17 -22.62
N LEU A 286 15.35 0.75 -22.91
CA LEU A 286 16.47 0.90 -21.97
C LEU A 286 16.73 2.37 -21.65
N VAL A 287 16.76 3.24 -22.65
CA VAL A 287 16.95 4.69 -22.48
C VAL A 287 15.83 5.27 -21.61
N ILE A 288 14.56 4.93 -21.87
CA ILE A 288 13.43 5.43 -21.10
C ILE A 288 13.53 4.98 -19.62
N VAL A 289 13.84 3.72 -19.38
CA VAL A 289 13.98 3.17 -18.02
C VAL A 289 15.12 3.84 -17.25
N LEU A 290 16.26 4.08 -17.91
CA LEU A 290 17.44 4.70 -17.28
C LEU A 290 17.27 6.22 -17.10
N ALA A 291 16.70 6.91 -18.08
CA ALA A 291 16.54 8.36 -18.05
C ALA A 291 15.34 8.82 -17.20
N MET A 292 14.34 7.95 -17.02
CA MET A 292 13.06 8.29 -16.38
C MET A 292 12.66 7.25 -15.33
N PRO A 293 13.37 7.16 -14.20
CA PRO A 293 13.09 6.15 -13.15
C PRO A 293 11.69 6.26 -12.53
N GLY A 294 11.04 7.44 -12.62
CA GLY A 294 9.65 7.66 -12.22
C GLY A 294 8.61 7.42 -13.33
N GLY A 295 9.06 6.99 -14.52
CA GLY A 295 8.21 6.81 -15.70
C GLY A 295 7.75 8.13 -16.34
N ILE A 296 7.03 8.01 -17.47
CA ILE A 296 6.52 9.18 -18.25
C ILE A 296 5.60 10.05 -17.39
N HIS A 297 4.81 9.46 -16.51
CA HIS A 297 3.93 10.22 -15.61
C HIS A 297 4.69 11.22 -14.73
N ALA A 298 5.92 10.92 -14.34
CA ALA A 298 6.74 11.81 -13.52
C ALA A 298 7.08 13.14 -14.23
N LEU A 299 7.11 13.16 -15.56
CA LEU A 299 7.28 14.39 -16.34
C LEU A 299 6.06 15.31 -16.22
N LEU A 300 4.86 14.73 -16.07
CA LEU A 300 3.63 15.51 -15.89
C LEU A 300 3.55 16.12 -14.48
N ASP A 301 4.27 15.55 -13.51
CA ASP A 301 4.24 15.96 -12.10
C ASP A 301 5.37 16.97 -11.74
N PHE A 302 6.25 17.32 -12.68
CA PHE A 302 7.36 18.28 -12.49
C PHE A 302 6.88 19.66 -11.98
N ARG A 303 5.63 19.99 -12.20
CA ARG A 303 5.03 21.29 -11.88
C ARG A 303 4.79 21.52 -10.38
N ASN A 304 4.88 20.47 -9.55
CA ASN A 304 4.61 20.54 -8.10
C ASN A 304 5.88 20.62 -7.21
N ARG A 305 7.06 20.79 -7.81
CA ARG A 305 8.35 20.82 -7.09
C ARG A 305 8.74 22.21 -6.57
N LYS A 306 7.80 23.00 -6.06
CA LYS A 306 8.20 24.23 -5.35
C LYS A 306 8.97 23.86 -4.07
N PRO A 307 10.11 24.51 -3.79
CA PRO A 307 10.81 24.35 -2.52
C PRO A 307 9.86 24.72 -1.38
N LEU A 308 9.82 23.94 -0.31
CA LEU A 308 9.17 24.37 0.92
C LEU A 308 10.07 25.38 1.64
N GLU A 309 9.47 26.42 2.18
CA GLU A 309 10.19 27.35 3.07
C GLU A 309 10.71 26.59 4.30
N SER A 310 11.99 26.72 4.58
CA SER A 310 12.74 25.88 5.51
C SER A 310 12.58 26.23 7.00
N ASN A 311 11.73 27.18 7.38
CA ASN A 311 11.73 27.68 8.76
C ASN A 311 10.31 27.84 9.32
N ARG A 312 9.57 26.72 9.44
CA ARG A 312 8.21 26.72 10.03
C ARG A 312 8.27 26.18 11.45
N ALA A 313 7.93 27.01 12.41
CA ALA A 313 7.79 26.55 13.78
C ALA A 313 6.54 25.65 13.91
N ILE A 314 6.74 24.39 14.31
CA ILE A 314 5.66 23.48 14.67
C ILE A 314 5.09 23.94 16.02
N VAL A 315 3.81 24.29 16.06
CA VAL A 315 3.13 24.70 17.29
C VAL A 315 1.96 23.73 17.55
N PRO A 316 2.17 22.69 18.37
CA PRO A 316 1.09 21.79 18.77
C PRO A 316 -0.01 22.53 19.53
N ARG A 317 -1.25 22.07 19.36
CA ARG A 317 -2.44 22.61 20.05
C ARG A 317 -3.09 21.51 20.88
N PRO A 318 -2.55 21.17 22.06
CA PRO A 318 -3.03 20.05 22.88
C PRO A 318 -4.48 20.20 23.32
N GLY A 319 -5.02 21.42 23.39
CA GLY A 319 -6.42 21.68 23.73
C GLY A 319 -7.44 21.02 22.78
N LEU A 320 -7.02 20.72 21.53
CA LEU A 320 -7.88 20.05 20.54
C LEU A 320 -7.91 18.53 20.67
N LEU A 321 -7.15 17.94 21.60
CA LEU A 321 -7.13 16.49 21.85
C LEU A 321 -8.49 15.94 22.28
N THR A 322 -9.33 16.75 22.96
CA THR A 322 -10.70 16.35 23.34
C THR A 322 -11.55 15.86 22.17
N GLU A 323 -11.28 16.37 20.98
CA GLU A 323 -12.01 15.97 19.77
C GLU A 323 -11.55 14.61 19.19
N LEU A 324 -10.39 14.12 19.63
CA LEU A 324 -9.78 12.87 19.14
C LEU A 324 -9.70 11.79 20.22
N LEU A 325 -9.46 12.16 21.47
CA LEU A 325 -9.25 11.23 22.57
C LEU A 325 -10.23 11.56 23.70
N ASP A 326 -11.10 10.61 23.99
CA ASP A 326 -11.97 10.63 25.16
C ASP A 326 -12.10 9.19 25.65
N HIS A 327 -11.18 8.78 26.51
CA HIS A 327 -11.16 7.41 27.04
C HIS A 327 -11.83 7.33 28.43
N GLY A 328 -12.27 8.45 28.99
CA GLY A 328 -12.77 8.50 30.35
C GLY A 328 -11.73 7.96 31.36
N ASN A 329 -12.20 7.44 32.49
CA ASN A 329 -11.33 6.72 33.45
C ASN A 329 -11.18 5.25 33.02
N ALA A 330 -10.36 4.96 32.00
CA ALA A 330 -10.06 3.59 31.62
C ALA A 330 -9.16 2.95 32.69
N GLU A 331 -9.69 1.95 33.42
CA GLU A 331 -8.95 1.24 34.49
C GLU A 331 -8.04 0.10 33.98
N THR A 332 -7.93 -0.11 32.65
CA THR A 332 -7.19 -1.25 32.09
C THR A 332 -5.73 -0.90 31.86
N SER A 333 -4.81 -1.56 32.58
CA SER A 333 -3.36 -1.46 32.39
C SER A 333 -2.81 -2.50 31.38
N ILE A 334 -1.63 -2.24 30.81
CA ILE A 334 -0.81 -3.28 30.15
C ILE A 334 0.15 -3.84 31.20
N VAL A 335 0.15 -5.17 31.35
CA VAL A 335 1.04 -5.86 32.29
C VAL A 335 1.86 -6.91 31.52
N LEU A 336 3.16 -6.85 31.69
CA LEU A 336 4.11 -7.90 31.32
C LEU A 336 4.41 -8.71 32.58
N SER A 337 4.36 -10.04 32.49
CA SER A 337 4.66 -10.92 33.60
C SER A 337 5.69 -11.98 33.20
N GLY A 338 6.88 -11.90 33.78
CA GLY A 338 7.97 -12.85 33.58
C GLY A 338 8.39 -13.02 32.11
N VAL A 339 8.36 -11.94 31.31
CA VAL A 339 8.61 -12.01 29.87
C VAL A 339 10.07 -12.33 29.58
N VAL A 340 10.30 -13.38 28.74
CA VAL A 340 11.62 -13.78 28.25
C VAL A 340 11.62 -13.81 26.73
N LEU A 341 12.69 -13.28 26.13
CA LEU A 341 12.93 -13.33 24.70
C LEU A 341 14.42 -13.32 24.38
N SER A 342 14.84 -14.28 23.54
CA SER A 342 16.24 -14.41 23.10
C SER A 342 16.38 -14.26 21.58
N PHE A 343 17.54 -13.84 21.13
CA PHE A 343 17.93 -13.79 19.72
C PHE A 343 19.31 -14.44 19.56
N GLY A 344 19.39 -15.57 18.83
CA GLY A 344 20.67 -16.21 18.55
C GLY A 344 21.51 -16.53 19.79
N GLY A 345 20.86 -16.92 20.91
CA GLY A 345 21.54 -17.24 22.18
C GLY A 345 21.75 -16.04 23.13
N VAL A 346 21.48 -14.81 22.69
CA VAL A 346 21.53 -13.62 23.56
C VAL A 346 20.12 -13.36 24.11
N ARG A 347 19.98 -13.34 25.44
CA ARG A 347 18.74 -12.94 26.10
C ARG A 347 18.55 -11.43 26.02
N ALA A 348 17.63 -10.99 25.16
CA ALA A 348 17.30 -9.58 25.01
C ALA A 348 16.32 -9.08 26.08
N ILE A 349 15.47 -9.97 26.60
CA ILE A 349 14.60 -9.78 27.77
C ILE A 349 14.70 -11.04 28.62
N ASP A 350 14.91 -10.89 29.93
CA ASP A 350 15.14 -12.00 30.86
C ASP A 350 14.30 -11.85 32.13
N GLY A 351 13.04 -12.32 32.06
CA GLY A 351 12.10 -12.31 33.17
C GLY A 351 11.57 -10.90 33.53
N LEU A 352 11.25 -10.09 32.51
CA LEU A 352 10.80 -8.71 32.75
C LEU A 352 9.34 -8.67 33.21
N ASP A 353 9.13 -7.98 34.35
CA ASP A 353 7.83 -7.55 34.84
C ASP A 353 7.69 -6.03 34.61
N LEU A 354 6.58 -5.60 34.03
CA LEU A 354 6.34 -4.18 33.72
C LEU A 354 4.85 -3.89 33.71
N CYS A 355 4.43 -2.82 34.38
CA CYS A 355 3.04 -2.37 34.41
C CYS A 355 2.94 -0.95 33.88
N ILE A 356 2.13 -0.76 32.82
CA ILE A 356 1.86 0.56 32.20
C ILE A 356 0.42 0.94 32.54
N GLN A 357 0.27 2.03 33.28
CA GLN A 357 -1.03 2.52 33.72
C GLN A 357 -1.65 3.46 32.67
N PRO A 358 -2.97 3.44 32.49
CA PRO A 358 -3.66 4.43 31.68
C PRO A 358 -3.51 5.83 32.30
N GLY A 359 -3.45 6.85 31.46
CA GLY A 359 -3.36 8.25 31.92
C GLY A 359 -2.02 8.67 32.47
N GLN A 360 -0.99 7.82 32.45
CA GLN A 360 0.35 8.09 32.94
C GLN A 360 1.40 8.00 31.84
N VAL A 361 2.50 8.73 32.04
CA VAL A 361 3.70 8.61 31.21
C VAL A 361 4.72 7.74 31.93
N HIS A 362 4.98 6.54 31.38
CA HIS A 362 5.95 5.60 31.90
C HIS A 362 7.24 5.67 31.05
N GLY A 363 8.35 6.07 31.66
CA GLY A 363 9.68 6.08 31.02
C GLY A 363 10.36 4.72 31.07
N LEU A 364 10.89 4.24 29.95
CA LEU A 364 11.69 3.03 29.87
C LEU A 364 13.11 3.41 29.41
N ILE A 365 14.08 3.40 30.32
CA ILE A 365 15.44 3.84 30.08
C ILE A 365 16.45 2.72 30.29
N GLY A 366 17.70 2.94 29.86
CA GLY A 366 18.81 1.99 30.02
C GLY A 366 19.84 2.12 28.91
N PRO A 367 21.00 1.51 29.03
CA PRO A 367 22.05 1.56 28.01
C PRO A 367 21.62 0.90 26.69
N ASN A 368 22.41 1.12 25.64
CA ASN A 368 22.18 0.44 24.36
C ASN A 368 22.29 -1.07 24.53
N GLY A 369 21.37 -1.82 23.92
CA GLY A 369 21.31 -3.28 24.08
C GLY A 369 20.59 -3.78 25.36
N SER A 370 20.07 -2.88 26.23
CA SER A 370 19.37 -3.30 27.46
C SER A 370 18.00 -3.94 27.26
N GLY A 371 17.47 -3.95 26.02
CA GLY A 371 16.17 -4.58 25.71
C GLY A 371 14.99 -3.63 25.50
N LYS A 372 15.16 -2.30 25.55
CA LYS A 372 14.08 -1.29 25.42
C LYS A 372 13.22 -1.47 24.16
N THR A 373 13.84 -1.41 22.99
CA THR A 373 13.13 -1.59 21.70
C THR A 373 12.54 -2.99 21.57
N THR A 374 13.20 -4.01 22.15
CA THR A 374 12.65 -5.39 22.20
C THR A 374 11.38 -5.45 23.05
N THR A 375 11.35 -4.75 24.19
CA THR A 375 10.15 -4.63 25.03
C THR A 375 9.01 -3.96 24.29
N LEU A 376 9.28 -2.84 23.58
CA LEU A 376 8.28 -2.22 22.69
C LEU A 376 7.78 -3.18 21.60
N ASN A 377 8.68 -3.99 21.00
CA ASN A 377 8.32 -4.99 20.00
C ASN A 377 7.41 -6.08 20.57
N VAL A 378 7.66 -6.53 21.81
CA VAL A 378 6.82 -7.50 22.50
C VAL A 378 5.46 -6.91 22.81
N ILE A 379 5.38 -5.71 23.38
CA ILE A 379 4.11 -5.03 23.70
C ILE A 379 3.29 -4.78 22.43
N SER A 380 3.91 -4.32 21.36
CA SER A 380 3.25 -4.06 20.08
C SER A 380 2.98 -5.31 19.23
N GLY A 381 3.45 -6.50 19.66
CA GLY A 381 3.20 -7.79 19.00
C GLY A 381 4.07 -8.09 17.78
N PHE A 382 5.15 -7.34 17.54
CA PHE A 382 6.12 -7.66 16.48
C PHE A 382 6.98 -8.86 16.84
N ASN A 383 7.29 -9.04 18.14
CA ASN A 383 8.00 -10.19 18.64
C ASN A 383 7.10 -11.00 19.58
N ALA A 384 7.11 -12.32 19.40
CA ALA A 384 6.46 -13.26 20.31
C ALA A 384 7.43 -13.61 21.43
N PRO A 385 7.09 -13.44 22.72
CA PRO A 385 7.93 -13.88 23.82
C PRO A 385 8.04 -15.42 23.85
N GLU A 386 9.19 -15.93 24.30
CA GLU A 386 9.41 -17.37 24.51
C GLU A 386 8.62 -17.87 25.72
N SER A 387 8.66 -17.10 26.81
CA SER A 387 7.88 -17.35 28.02
C SER A 387 7.35 -16.04 28.61
N GLY A 388 6.47 -16.16 29.59
CA GLY A 388 5.76 -15.02 30.15
C GLY A 388 4.59 -14.56 29.28
N ASP A 389 3.82 -13.62 29.79
CA ASP A 389 2.60 -13.13 29.14
C ASP A 389 2.52 -11.61 29.11
N VAL A 390 1.79 -11.09 28.13
CA VAL A 390 1.41 -9.68 28.04
C VAL A 390 -0.10 -9.61 28.10
N THR A 391 -0.64 -8.89 29.07
CA THR A 391 -2.08 -8.75 29.26
C THR A 391 -2.52 -7.29 29.10
N LEU A 392 -3.77 -7.10 28.70
CA LEU A 392 -4.48 -5.82 28.69
C LEU A 392 -5.68 -5.98 29.65
N GLY A 393 -5.55 -5.48 30.86
CA GLY A 393 -6.47 -5.80 31.94
C GLY A 393 -6.49 -7.32 32.20
N ALA A 394 -7.68 -7.93 32.16
CA ALA A 394 -7.86 -9.37 32.33
C ALA A 394 -7.59 -10.20 31.05
N THR A 395 -7.37 -9.56 29.91
CA THR A 395 -7.25 -10.26 28.61
C THR A 395 -5.80 -10.50 28.25
N SER A 396 -5.39 -11.78 28.11
CA SER A 396 -4.07 -12.10 27.53
C SER A 396 -4.00 -11.73 26.05
N LEU A 397 -2.93 -11.05 25.66
CA LEU A 397 -2.76 -10.56 24.30
C LEU A 397 -2.09 -11.66 23.43
N PRO A 398 -2.59 -11.92 22.22
CA PRO A 398 -2.04 -12.95 21.35
C PRO A 398 -0.58 -12.65 20.98
N ARG A 399 0.28 -13.69 21.01
CA ARG A 399 1.71 -13.57 20.71
C ARG A 399 1.93 -13.27 19.23
N GLY A 400 2.82 -12.35 18.91
CA GLY A 400 3.27 -12.08 17.54
C GLY A 400 2.17 -11.58 16.57
N GLN A 401 1.21 -10.77 17.04
CA GLN A 401 0.10 -10.26 16.23
C GLN A 401 -0.07 -8.74 16.34
N PRO A 402 0.77 -7.94 15.65
CA PRO A 402 0.74 -6.48 15.77
C PRO A 402 -0.60 -5.87 15.32
N ARG A 403 -1.23 -6.45 14.30
CA ARG A 403 -2.55 -6.02 13.82
C ARG A 403 -3.63 -6.11 14.92
N THR A 404 -3.68 -7.21 15.63
CA THR A 404 -4.65 -7.41 16.72
C THR A 404 -4.42 -6.39 17.83
N ARG A 405 -3.16 -6.12 18.15
CA ARG A 405 -2.76 -5.13 19.16
C ARG A 405 -3.15 -3.71 18.77
N ALA A 406 -2.95 -3.34 17.50
CA ALA A 406 -3.44 -2.07 16.97
C ALA A 406 -4.97 -1.94 17.08
N GLY A 407 -5.71 -3.01 16.76
CA GLY A 407 -7.18 -3.05 16.92
C GLY A 407 -7.65 -2.94 18.36
N LEU A 408 -6.81 -3.25 19.36
CA LEU A 408 -7.08 -3.06 20.78
C LEU A 408 -6.66 -1.67 21.30
N GLY A 409 -6.20 -0.78 20.41
CA GLY A 409 -5.81 0.58 20.76
C GLY A 409 -4.37 0.70 21.25
N ILE A 410 -3.47 -0.22 20.91
CA ILE A 410 -2.05 -0.09 21.18
C ILE A 410 -1.37 0.50 19.94
N ALA A 411 -1.07 1.79 19.97
CA ALA A 411 -0.38 2.50 18.90
C ALA A 411 1.12 2.61 19.17
N ARG A 412 1.92 2.67 18.10
CA ARG A 412 3.37 2.79 18.21
C ARG A 412 3.97 3.72 17.16
N THR A 413 4.97 4.50 17.57
CA THR A 413 5.91 5.18 16.67
C THR A 413 7.20 4.36 16.54
N PHE A 414 8.06 4.73 15.59
CA PHE A 414 9.31 4.02 15.32
C PHE A 414 10.51 4.96 15.41
N GLN A 415 11.66 4.43 15.81
CA GLN A 415 12.91 5.18 15.91
C GLN A 415 13.28 5.91 14.60
N THR A 416 13.08 5.25 13.45
CA THR A 416 13.15 5.91 12.13
C THR A 416 11.74 6.07 11.60
N PRO A 417 11.30 7.31 11.26
CA PRO A 417 9.97 7.53 10.73
C PRO A 417 9.65 6.66 9.52
N ARG A 418 8.61 5.85 9.64
CA ARG A 418 8.15 4.96 8.56
C ARG A 418 7.03 5.65 7.80
N LEU A 419 7.39 6.31 6.70
CA LEU A 419 6.48 7.12 5.90
C LEU A 419 6.31 6.58 4.48
N ILE A 420 5.20 6.96 3.86
CA ILE A 420 4.98 6.83 2.43
C ILE A 420 5.41 8.16 1.79
N GLY A 421 6.62 8.21 1.25
CA GLY A 421 7.23 9.45 0.76
C GLY A 421 6.40 10.16 -0.31
N GLU A 422 5.87 9.42 -1.27
CA GLU A 422 5.06 9.96 -2.37
C GLU A 422 3.66 10.42 -1.95
N ALA A 423 3.13 9.93 -0.83
CA ALA A 423 1.82 10.33 -0.32
C ALA A 423 1.90 11.68 0.41
N SER A 424 0.78 12.40 0.46
CA SER A 424 0.68 13.62 1.24
C SER A 424 0.74 13.34 2.74
N VAL A 425 1.06 14.36 3.54
CA VAL A 425 1.01 14.30 5.01
C VAL A 425 -0.36 13.84 5.49
N LEU A 426 -1.43 14.39 4.93
CA LEU A 426 -2.80 13.97 5.24
C LEU A 426 -3.04 12.49 4.96
N GLN A 427 -2.59 11.98 3.80
CA GLN A 427 -2.73 10.57 3.44
C GLN A 427 -1.94 9.66 4.38
N ASN A 428 -0.73 10.06 4.79
CA ASN A 428 0.06 9.32 5.79
C ASN A 428 -0.65 9.23 7.14
N VAL A 429 -1.28 10.30 7.59
CA VAL A 429 -2.06 10.31 8.85
C VAL A 429 -3.32 9.48 8.72
N MET A 430 -4.04 9.54 7.59
CA MET A 430 -5.26 8.75 7.34
C MET A 430 -5.02 7.24 7.42
N ILE A 431 -3.80 6.75 7.20
CA ILE A 431 -3.45 5.32 7.32
C ILE A 431 -3.70 4.82 8.75
N GLY A 432 -3.45 5.66 9.77
CA GLY A 432 -3.72 5.33 11.16
C GLY A 432 -5.18 4.96 11.45
N GLY A 433 -6.13 5.55 10.72
CA GLY A 433 -7.57 5.26 10.85
C GLY A 433 -8.09 4.07 10.01
N THR A 434 -7.21 3.26 9.42
CA THR A 434 -7.63 2.17 8.53
C THR A 434 -8.44 1.09 9.24
N VAL A 435 -8.20 0.86 10.53
CA VAL A 435 -8.90 -0.14 11.36
C VAL A 435 -10.39 0.19 11.52
N ASP A 436 -10.75 1.46 11.58
CA ASP A 436 -12.13 1.93 11.80
C ASP A 436 -13.03 1.73 10.57
N GLY A 437 -12.44 1.57 9.41
CA GLY A 437 -13.19 1.49 8.15
C GLY A 437 -13.93 0.17 7.99
N ARG A 438 -15.23 0.26 7.68
CA ARG A 438 -16.16 -0.87 7.49
C ARG A 438 -16.59 -1.06 6.03
N ALA A 439 -16.38 -0.07 5.16
CA ALA A 439 -16.72 -0.18 3.75
C ALA A 439 -15.94 -1.33 3.10
N THR A 440 -16.61 -2.11 2.27
CA THR A 440 -16.01 -3.23 1.55
C THR A 440 -15.16 -2.75 0.36
N PHE A 441 -14.32 -3.65 -0.19
CA PHE A 441 -13.57 -3.37 -1.41
C PHE A 441 -14.48 -3.05 -2.60
N ALA A 442 -15.61 -3.76 -2.73
CA ALA A 442 -16.61 -3.51 -3.78
C ALA A 442 -17.27 -2.14 -3.63
N GLU A 443 -17.57 -1.70 -2.39
CA GLU A 443 -18.11 -0.35 -2.14
C GLU A 443 -17.09 0.74 -2.51
N ALA A 444 -15.80 0.50 -2.28
CA ALA A 444 -14.75 1.41 -2.69
C ALA A 444 -14.56 1.42 -4.22
N LEU A 445 -14.61 0.24 -4.87
CA LEU A 445 -14.51 0.08 -6.32
C LEU A 445 -15.57 0.92 -7.05
N LEU A 446 -16.81 0.87 -6.56
CA LEU A 446 -17.96 1.57 -7.15
C LEU A 446 -18.24 2.95 -6.52
N THR A 447 -17.42 3.38 -5.57
CA THR A 447 -17.58 4.65 -4.81
C THR A 447 -18.98 4.85 -4.23
N LEU A 448 -19.52 3.80 -3.58
CA LEU A 448 -20.86 3.83 -3.00
C LEU A 448 -20.97 4.85 -1.84
N PRO A 449 -22.18 5.31 -1.48
CA PRO A 449 -22.38 6.37 -0.49
C PRO A 449 -21.70 6.10 0.85
N ARG A 450 -21.73 4.86 1.34
CA ARG A 450 -21.08 4.45 2.59
C ARG A 450 -19.57 4.67 2.56
N HIS A 451 -18.92 4.23 1.47
CA HIS A 451 -17.49 4.45 1.28
C HIS A 451 -17.14 5.95 1.26
N ARG A 452 -17.93 6.77 0.53
CA ARG A 452 -17.72 8.23 0.48
C ARG A 452 -17.88 8.90 1.85
N ALA A 453 -18.84 8.45 2.66
CA ALA A 453 -19.05 8.95 4.01
C ALA A 453 -17.87 8.60 4.94
N GLU A 454 -17.38 7.36 4.88
CA GLU A 454 -16.20 6.93 5.64
C GLU A 454 -14.94 7.72 5.27
N GLU A 455 -14.66 7.92 3.96
CA GLU A 455 -13.50 8.70 3.50
C GLU A 455 -13.57 10.17 3.96
N ARG A 456 -14.76 10.79 3.95
CA ARG A 456 -14.95 12.15 4.48
C ARG A 456 -14.69 12.21 5.98
N THR A 457 -15.20 11.24 6.74
CA THR A 457 -14.98 11.15 8.18
C THR A 457 -13.51 10.95 8.50
N ALA A 458 -12.81 10.02 7.80
CA ALA A 458 -11.39 9.77 7.96
C ALA A 458 -10.56 11.03 7.64
N THR A 459 -10.91 11.76 6.57
CA THR A 459 -10.25 13.02 6.21
C THR A 459 -10.42 14.07 7.30
N THR A 460 -11.63 14.22 7.85
CA THR A 460 -11.92 15.19 8.93
C THR A 460 -11.14 14.85 10.19
N LYS A 461 -11.14 13.57 10.62
CA LYS A 461 -10.35 13.08 11.77
C LYS A 461 -8.86 13.33 11.58
N ALA A 462 -8.31 13.01 10.39
CA ALA A 462 -6.89 13.22 10.09
C ALA A 462 -6.51 14.71 10.09
N MET A 463 -7.36 15.59 9.58
CA MET A 463 -7.15 17.04 9.68
C MET A 463 -7.17 17.55 11.12
N ARG A 464 -8.02 16.98 11.99
CA ARG A 464 -8.01 17.29 13.44
C ARG A 464 -6.69 16.82 14.07
N ALA A 465 -6.25 15.60 13.78
CA ALA A 465 -4.96 15.09 14.27
C ALA A 465 -3.79 15.98 13.82
N LEU A 466 -3.78 16.44 12.58
CA LEU A 466 -2.78 17.38 12.07
C LEU A 466 -2.83 18.74 12.78
N ARG A 467 -4.01 19.26 13.12
CA ARG A 467 -4.15 20.49 13.91
C ARG A 467 -3.60 20.34 15.32
N VAL A 468 -3.84 19.18 15.97
CA VAL A 468 -3.29 18.88 17.30
C VAL A 468 -1.77 18.98 17.30
N VAL A 469 -1.11 18.44 16.29
CA VAL A 469 0.36 18.45 16.20
C VAL A 469 0.92 19.69 15.49
N GLY A 470 0.08 20.61 14.97
CA GLY A 470 0.50 21.86 14.31
C GLY A 470 0.98 21.70 12.88
N LEU A 471 0.52 20.65 12.17
CA LEU A 471 0.93 20.36 10.78
C LEU A 471 -0.20 20.55 9.74
N GLU A 472 -1.31 21.21 10.09
CA GLU A 472 -2.47 21.38 9.22
C GLU A 472 -2.16 22.09 7.90
N THR A 473 -1.22 23.02 7.89
CA THR A 473 -0.80 23.75 6.68
C THR A 473 -0.03 22.89 5.70
N LEU A 474 0.56 21.79 6.18
CA LEU A 474 1.33 20.82 5.41
C LEU A 474 0.50 19.63 4.91
N ALA A 475 -0.81 19.60 5.16
CA ALA A 475 -1.68 18.46 4.85
C ALA A 475 -1.57 17.95 3.40
N THR A 476 -1.40 18.85 2.43
CA THR A 476 -1.30 18.53 0.99
C THR A 476 0.13 18.33 0.50
N VAL A 477 1.13 18.58 1.34
CA VAL A 477 2.54 18.42 1.01
C VAL A 477 2.90 16.94 0.99
N ARG A 478 3.80 16.52 0.11
CA ARG A 478 4.34 15.15 0.10
C ARG A 478 5.23 14.93 1.33
N ALA A 479 5.13 13.73 1.92
CA ALA A 479 5.86 13.42 3.15
C ALA A 479 7.39 13.38 2.96
N ASP A 480 7.88 13.06 1.75
CA ASP A 480 9.33 13.08 1.42
C ASP A 480 9.95 14.49 1.40
N ARG A 481 9.14 15.53 1.58
CA ARG A 481 9.59 16.93 1.65
C ARG A 481 9.56 17.51 3.05
N LEU A 482 9.10 16.74 4.02
CA LEU A 482 9.06 17.17 5.41
C LEU A 482 10.45 17.18 6.03
N GLN A 483 10.65 18.11 6.96
CA GLN A 483 11.81 18.13 7.84
C GLN A 483 11.72 17.00 8.87
N HIS A 484 12.85 16.66 9.49
CA HIS A 484 12.91 15.57 10.45
C HIS A 484 11.94 15.74 11.62
N SER A 485 11.85 16.93 12.19
CA SER A 485 10.88 17.24 13.25
C SER A 485 9.43 17.10 12.78
N GLU A 486 9.09 17.62 11.57
CA GLU A 486 7.75 17.49 11.01
C GLU A 486 7.34 16.03 10.82
N LEU A 487 8.30 15.15 10.44
CA LEU A 487 8.06 13.71 10.33
C LEU A 487 7.71 13.08 11.68
N ARG A 488 8.39 13.48 12.77
CA ARG A 488 8.11 13.00 14.13
C ARG A 488 6.70 13.35 14.58
N PHE A 489 6.30 14.61 14.41
CA PHE A 489 4.95 15.05 14.77
C PHE A 489 3.88 14.40 13.86
N MET A 490 4.17 14.15 12.58
CA MET A 490 3.27 13.41 11.69
C MET A 490 3.06 11.96 12.16
N GLU A 491 4.10 11.26 12.66
CA GLU A 491 3.94 9.91 13.21
C GLU A 491 3.05 9.89 14.45
N ILE A 492 3.15 10.89 15.32
CA ILE A 492 2.24 11.04 16.46
C ILE A 492 0.82 11.27 15.96
N ALA A 493 0.60 12.18 14.99
CA ALA A 493 -0.71 12.41 14.41
C ALA A 493 -1.31 11.14 13.81
N ARG A 494 -0.50 10.31 13.11
CA ARG A 494 -0.91 9.01 12.58
C ARG A 494 -1.31 8.04 13.71
N SER A 495 -0.56 8.02 14.80
CA SER A 495 -0.84 7.17 15.96
C SER A 495 -2.12 7.59 16.68
N LEU A 496 -2.44 8.89 16.75
CA LEU A 496 -3.68 9.40 17.32
C LEU A 496 -4.94 8.97 16.55
N MET A 497 -4.82 8.68 15.26
CA MET A 497 -5.93 8.15 14.45
C MET A 497 -6.43 6.77 14.88
N LEU A 498 -5.60 6.00 15.60
CA LEU A 498 -6.00 4.72 16.20
C LEU A 498 -6.85 4.87 17.47
N HIS A 499 -7.10 6.10 17.94
CA HIS A 499 -7.70 6.38 19.25
C HIS A 499 -7.00 5.57 20.35
N PRO A 500 -5.66 5.78 20.54
CA PRO A 500 -4.85 4.87 21.32
C PRO A 500 -5.22 4.89 22.79
N ARG A 501 -5.51 3.70 23.34
CA ARG A 501 -5.55 3.45 24.79
C ARG A 501 -4.13 3.48 25.36
N PHE A 502 -3.15 2.98 24.57
CA PHE A 502 -1.73 3.01 24.89
C PHE A 502 -0.93 3.48 23.69
N LEU A 503 -0.02 4.43 23.94
CA LEU A 503 0.88 5.00 22.94
C LEU A 503 2.33 4.65 23.30
N LEU A 504 3.00 3.88 22.44
CA LEU A 504 4.38 3.45 22.59
C LEU A 504 5.27 4.37 21.73
N LEU A 505 6.14 5.13 22.36
CA LEU A 505 7.03 6.09 21.71
C LEU A 505 8.48 5.60 21.79
N ASP A 506 9.12 5.42 20.63
CA ASP A 506 10.49 4.92 20.48
C ASP A 506 11.41 6.06 20.03
N GLU A 507 12.13 6.68 20.96
CA GLU A 507 13.05 7.81 20.78
C GLU A 507 12.45 8.98 19.96
N PRO A 508 11.27 9.50 20.35
CA PRO A 508 10.58 10.53 19.56
C PRO A 508 11.30 11.88 19.55
N ALA A 509 12.21 12.16 20.50
CA ALA A 509 12.96 13.41 20.60
C ALA A 509 14.27 13.40 19.78
N ALA A 510 14.65 12.27 19.19
CA ALA A 510 15.89 12.16 18.43
C ALA A 510 15.92 13.16 17.26
N GLY A 511 16.94 14.03 17.22
CA GLY A 511 17.15 15.04 16.18
C GLY A 511 16.26 16.27 16.27
N LEU A 512 15.56 16.48 17.38
CA LEU A 512 14.79 17.68 17.67
C LEU A 512 15.62 18.75 18.38
N SER A 513 15.30 20.02 18.16
CA SER A 513 15.84 21.12 18.92
C SER A 513 15.28 21.14 20.35
N PRO A 514 15.96 21.81 21.32
CA PRO A 514 15.49 21.91 22.72
C PRO A 514 14.05 22.44 22.84
N GLU A 515 13.68 23.41 22.00
CA GLU A 515 12.32 23.96 21.97
C GLU A 515 11.28 22.97 21.42
N GLU A 516 11.64 22.19 20.40
CA GLU A 516 10.78 21.14 19.86
C GLU A 516 10.63 19.99 20.85
N ILE A 517 11.69 19.62 21.59
CA ILE A 517 11.63 18.62 22.67
C ILE A 517 10.64 19.07 23.75
N LYS A 518 10.70 20.34 24.17
CA LYS A 518 9.75 20.89 25.14
C LYS A 518 8.31 20.84 24.65
N ARG A 519 8.06 21.20 23.38
CA ARG A 519 6.73 21.11 22.76
C ARG A 519 6.23 19.67 22.65
N LEU A 520 7.12 18.74 22.30
CA LEU A 520 6.84 17.31 22.27
C LEU A 520 6.45 16.80 23.66
N GLY A 521 7.21 17.15 24.72
CA GLY A 521 6.89 16.78 26.10
C GLY A 521 5.52 17.27 26.53
N GLN A 522 5.17 18.52 26.24
CA GLN A 522 3.85 19.09 26.52
C GLN A 522 2.73 18.31 25.80
N LEU A 523 2.95 17.92 24.55
CA LEU A 523 1.99 17.11 23.79
C LEU A 523 1.81 15.72 24.40
N ILE A 524 2.91 15.04 24.78
CA ILE A 524 2.89 13.71 25.41
C ILE A 524 2.11 13.76 26.73
N VAL A 525 2.39 14.71 27.61
CA VAL A 525 1.67 14.90 28.89
C VAL A 525 0.19 15.17 28.64
N ALA A 526 -0.13 16.00 27.65
CA ALA A 526 -1.51 16.29 27.31
C ALA A 526 -2.28 15.05 26.79
N ILE A 527 -1.61 14.18 26.01
CA ILE A 527 -2.16 12.90 25.56
C ILE A 527 -2.42 11.98 26.76
N ALA A 528 -1.47 11.85 27.68
CA ALA A 528 -1.62 11.04 28.89
C ALA A 528 -2.80 11.52 29.75
N ARG A 529 -2.92 12.84 29.98
CA ARG A 529 -4.04 13.44 30.75
C ARG A 529 -5.43 13.16 30.15
N ARG A 530 -5.53 12.67 28.90
CA ARG A 530 -6.77 12.22 28.26
C ARG A 530 -7.07 10.73 28.49
N GLY A 531 -6.35 10.08 29.41
CA GLY A 531 -6.53 8.67 29.76
C GLY A 531 -5.70 7.69 28.92
N THR A 532 -4.89 8.16 27.98
CA THR A 532 -3.97 7.31 27.22
C THR A 532 -2.75 6.95 28.07
N GLY A 533 -2.44 5.67 28.28
CA GLY A 533 -1.17 5.26 28.88
C GLY A 533 -0.03 5.44 27.88
N VAL A 534 1.05 6.11 28.26
CA VAL A 534 2.19 6.36 27.38
C VAL A 534 3.42 5.59 27.88
N LEU A 535 4.03 4.76 27.03
CA LEU A 535 5.37 4.20 27.28
C LEU A 535 6.38 4.96 26.42
N LEU A 536 7.29 5.66 27.07
CA LEU A 536 8.31 6.51 26.45
C LEU A 536 9.69 5.87 26.58
N VAL A 537 10.30 5.49 25.46
CA VAL A 537 11.72 5.11 25.40
C VAL A 537 12.48 6.32 24.89
N GLU A 538 13.44 6.81 25.67
CA GLU A 538 14.23 8.00 25.35
C GLU A 538 15.64 7.96 25.95
N HIS A 539 16.52 8.76 25.37
CA HIS A 539 17.89 9.00 25.87
C HIS A 539 18.08 10.42 26.44
N HIS A 540 17.14 11.33 26.18
CA HIS A 540 17.15 12.67 26.73
C HIS A 540 16.67 12.65 28.17
N ALA A 541 17.63 12.64 29.11
CA ALA A 541 17.36 12.52 30.55
C ALA A 541 16.41 13.62 31.06
N ASP A 542 16.66 14.89 30.65
CA ASP A 542 15.81 16.01 31.08
C ASP A 542 14.36 15.81 30.70
N LEU A 543 14.07 15.40 29.44
CA LEU A 543 12.71 15.12 29.00
C LEU A 543 12.04 14.04 29.86
N ILE A 544 12.75 12.93 30.10
CA ILE A 544 12.21 11.80 30.87
C ILE A 544 11.89 12.23 32.30
N PHE A 545 12.84 12.91 32.97
CA PHE A 545 12.64 13.32 34.35
C PHE A 545 11.59 14.42 34.53
N ASP A 546 11.34 15.21 33.47
CA ASP A 546 10.34 16.29 33.52
C ASP A 546 8.91 15.83 33.28
N ILE A 547 8.71 14.77 32.47
CA ILE A 547 7.34 14.40 32.03
C ILE A 547 6.87 13.03 32.49
N CYS A 548 7.76 12.12 32.94
CA CYS A 548 7.35 10.78 33.35
C CYS A 548 6.82 10.76 34.78
N ASP A 549 5.73 10.01 34.99
CA ASP A 549 5.19 9.72 36.33
C ASP A 549 5.93 8.56 36.99
N HIS A 550 6.36 7.59 36.21
CA HIS A 550 7.11 6.41 36.63
C HIS A 550 8.23 6.10 35.62
N ILE A 551 9.36 5.60 36.10
CA ILE A 551 10.50 5.23 35.26
C ILE A 551 10.94 3.80 35.62
N THR A 552 11.13 2.95 34.62
CA THR A 552 11.80 1.65 34.73
C THR A 552 13.14 1.71 34.01
N VAL A 553 14.19 1.27 34.68
CA VAL A 553 15.55 1.20 34.14
C VAL A 553 15.88 -0.24 33.78
N LEU A 554 16.19 -0.48 32.52
CA LEU A 554 16.60 -1.79 32.04
C LEU A 554 18.13 -1.91 31.95
N ASN A 555 18.65 -3.04 32.37
CA ASN A 555 20.02 -3.44 32.13
C ASN A 555 20.08 -4.93 31.75
N LEU A 556 20.72 -5.25 30.62
CA LEU A 556 20.88 -6.64 30.12
C LEU A 556 19.59 -7.46 30.13
N GLY A 557 18.49 -6.85 29.71
CA GLY A 557 17.18 -7.52 29.61
C GLY A 557 16.39 -7.62 30.91
N LYS A 558 16.90 -7.13 32.05
CA LYS A 558 16.24 -7.15 33.36
C LYS A 558 15.93 -5.75 33.85
N GLU A 559 14.96 -5.65 34.74
CA GLU A 559 14.74 -4.42 35.50
C GLU A 559 15.88 -4.22 36.52
N LEU A 560 16.59 -3.11 36.42
CA LEU A 560 17.62 -2.69 37.37
C LEU A 560 16.99 -1.89 38.52
N ALA A 561 16.07 -1.00 38.20
CA ALA A 561 15.38 -0.15 39.18
C ALA A 561 14.06 0.36 38.61
N GLY A 562 13.07 0.56 39.47
CA GLY A 562 11.78 1.16 39.13
C GLY A 562 11.29 2.14 40.19
N GLY A 563 10.58 3.19 39.75
CA GLY A 563 10.01 4.17 40.67
C GLY A 563 9.77 5.54 40.08
N THR A 564 9.47 6.50 40.95
CA THR A 564 9.31 7.91 40.56
C THR A 564 10.62 8.52 40.05
N PRO A 565 10.57 9.58 39.23
CA PRO A 565 11.76 10.27 38.73
C PRO A 565 12.76 10.67 39.85
N ALA A 566 12.25 11.13 40.99
CA ALA A 566 13.11 11.51 42.13
C ALA A 566 13.87 10.29 42.70
N ARG A 567 13.21 9.13 42.82
CA ARG A 567 13.84 7.88 43.29
C ARG A 567 14.92 7.38 42.34
N ILE A 568 14.64 7.43 41.02
CA ILE A 568 15.60 6.99 40.01
C ILE A 568 16.81 7.90 39.91
N ARG A 569 16.66 9.23 40.05
CA ARG A 569 17.79 10.17 40.13
C ARG A 569 18.75 9.91 41.32
N ALA A 570 18.19 9.41 42.43
CA ALA A 570 18.98 9.12 43.62
C ALA A 570 19.59 7.69 43.63
N HIS A 571 19.29 6.86 42.65
CA HIS A 571 19.73 5.47 42.62
C HIS A 571 21.17 5.36 42.13
N LYS A 572 22.09 4.95 43.01
CA LYS A 572 23.55 4.94 42.74
C LYS A 572 23.93 4.14 41.49
N GLU A 573 23.37 2.93 41.33
CA GLU A 573 23.69 2.08 40.18
C GLU A 573 23.17 2.67 38.86
N VAL A 574 22.01 3.35 38.86
CA VAL A 574 21.47 4.03 37.69
C VAL A 574 22.37 5.21 37.30
N VAL A 575 22.82 6.00 38.29
CA VAL A 575 23.73 7.13 38.06
C VAL A 575 25.04 6.63 37.43
N SER A 576 25.64 5.59 37.99
CA SER A 576 26.87 4.99 37.46
C SER A 576 26.70 4.34 36.09
N ALA A 577 25.61 3.60 35.83
CA ALA A 577 25.41 2.83 34.60
C ALA A 577 24.87 3.66 33.41
N TYR A 578 24.15 4.77 33.70
CA TYR A 578 23.38 5.47 32.68
C TYR A 578 23.61 6.98 32.61
N LEU A 579 23.84 7.65 33.74
CA LEU A 579 24.02 9.11 33.79
C LEU A 579 25.51 9.57 33.73
N GLY A 580 26.46 8.65 33.74
CA GLY A 580 27.87 8.96 33.45
C GLY A 580 28.58 9.83 34.51
N ALA A 581 28.22 9.70 35.79
CA ALA A 581 28.89 10.37 36.90
C ALA A 581 29.89 9.44 37.56
#